data_ee39dda9899f4c3abd4eff0e0499c0bd
#
_entry.id   ee39dda9899f4c3abd4eff0e0499c0bd
#
_cell.length_a   1.000
_cell.length_b   1.000
_cell.length_c   1.000
_cell.angle_alpha   90.00
_cell.angle_beta   90.00
_cell.angle_gamma   90.00
#
_symmetry.space_group_name_H-M   'P 1'
#
loop_
_entity.id
_entity.type
_entity.pdbx_description
1 polymer ?
#
loop_
_entity_poly.entity_id
_entity_poly.type
_entity_poly.pdbx_seq_one_letter_code
_entity_poly.pdbx_strand_id
1 'polypeptide(L)'
;GGTSTEHKISIQTGFAVAEAIKGVHNLEMINLEKEIYQFPYNLLDSDLVFNALHGGDGENGTIQAYLDLHHVAYTGSDSKSSKIAMDKNLSKLIVQSVDILTPKWILIKIDPYTGIKLENYKTPQFPFPYVVKPSNEGSTYGLSIVHNESELPAAIGFAAEYSNEILIEEYIPGRELTVGILGNRTLPIIEIKPSHNLFDFECKYTKGMSKYIVPAELSDEMVWKISKDALRIYNTIGCRHYARADFGPTEFI
;
A
#
# COMPACT_ATOMS: atom_id res chain seq x y z
N GLY A 1 11.83 -14.27 -3.11
CA GLY A 1 11.07 -13.19 -2.51
C GLY A 1 11.11 -11.84 -3.18
N GLY A 2 11.66 -11.61 -4.34
CA GLY A 2 11.74 -10.29 -4.97
C GLY A 2 12.90 -9.43 -4.45
N THR A 3 13.04 -8.23 -5.02
CA THR A 3 14.15 -7.30 -4.74
C THR A 3 13.75 -6.16 -3.78
N SER A 4 12.49 -6.14 -3.30
CA SER A 4 11.97 -5.10 -2.42
C SER A 4 12.53 -5.20 -1.00
N THR A 5 12.34 -4.14 -0.23
CA THR A 5 12.62 -4.09 1.22
C THR A 5 11.81 -5.14 2.01
N GLU A 6 10.71 -5.66 1.45
CA GLU A 6 9.82 -6.68 2.02
C GLU A 6 10.13 -8.11 1.55
N HIS A 7 11.32 -8.36 1.00
CA HIS A 7 11.77 -9.66 0.51
C HIS A 7 11.52 -10.82 1.49
N LYS A 8 11.83 -10.64 2.77
CA LYS A 8 11.63 -11.68 3.80
C LYS A 8 10.15 -12.00 4.01
N ILE A 9 9.28 -11.01 3.95
CA ILE A 9 7.83 -11.17 4.09
C ILE A 9 7.28 -11.93 2.89
N SER A 10 7.74 -11.59 1.67
CA SER A 10 7.41 -12.31 0.44
C SER A 10 7.72 -13.81 0.54
N ILE A 11 8.89 -14.15 1.06
CA ILE A 11 9.30 -15.55 1.28
C ILE A 11 8.36 -16.25 2.27
N GLN A 12 8.06 -15.61 3.41
CA GLN A 12 7.16 -16.17 4.42
C GLN A 12 5.75 -16.41 3.87
N THR A 13 5.19 -15.44 3.14
CA THR A 13 3.89 -15.57 2.50
C THR A 13 3.90 -16.70 1.48
N GLY A 14 4.93 -16.77 0.61
CA GLY A 14 5.06 -17.84 -0.38
C GLY A 14 5.07 -19.22 0.26
N PHE A 15 5.85 -19.43 1.32
CA PHE A 15 5.86 -20.70 2.04
C PHE A 15 4.52 -21.03 2.70
N ALA A 16 3.86 -20.07 3.34
CA ALA A 16 2.58 -20.28 3.99
C ALA A 16 1.48 -20.69 2.98
N VAL A 17 1.45 -20.02 1.82
CA VAL A 17 0.52 -20.37 0.73
C VAL A 17 0.85 -21.75 0.16
N ALA A 18 2.12 -22.03 -0.11
CA ALA A 18 2.56 -23.32 -0.65
C ALA A 18 2.13 -24.48 0.27
N GLU A 19 2.32 -24.37 1.57
CA GLU A 19 1.88 -25.40 2.52
C GLU A 19 0.34 -25.53 2.56
N ALA A 20 -0.40 -24.42 2.42
CA ALA A 20 -1.87 -24.44 2.45
C ALA A 20 -2.49 -25.16 1.24
N ILE A 21 -1.85 -25.11 0.06
CA ILE A 21 -2.35 -25.72 -1.18
C ILE A 21 -1.63 -27.01 -1.56
N LYS A 22 -0.70 -27.46 -0.74
CA LYS A 22 0.07 -28.68 -0.94
C LYS A 22 -0.84 -29.90 -1.07
N GLY A 23 -0.60 -30.66 -2.13
CA GLY A 23 -1.37 -31.89 -2.41
C GLY A 23 -2.74 -31.64 -3.08
N VAL A 24 -3.13 -30.38 -3.28
CA VAL A 24 -4.34 -30.01 -4.06
C VAL A 24 -3.98 -29.66 -5.49
N HIS A 25 -2.83 -29.02 -5.69
CA HIS A 25 -2.34 -28.57 -6.98
C HIS A 25 -0.89 -29.06 -7.23
N ASN A 26 -0.51 -29.14 -8.50
CA ASN A 26 0.89 -29.27 -8.89
C ASN A 26 1.56 -27.92 -8.68
N LEU A 27 2.42 -27.84 -7.67
CA LEU A 27 2.98 -26.58 -7.18
C LEU A 27 4.46 -26.49 -7.47
N GLU A 28 4.85 -25.40 -8.12
CA GLU A 28 6.24 -24.97 -8.23
C GLU A 28 6.44 -23.65 -7.46
N MET A 29 7.49 -23.59 -6.62
CA MET A 29 7.86 -22.38 -5.89
C MET A 29 9.00 -21.68 -6.64
N ILE A 30 8.73 -20.45 -7.06
CA ILE A 30 9.70 -19.62 -7.78
C ILE A 30 10.13 -18.46 -6.88
N ASN A 31 11.41 -18.40 -6.56
CA ASN A 31 12.00 -17.28 -5.81
C ASN A 31 12.61 -16.27 -6.79
N LEU A 32 12.01 -15.09 -6.89
CA LEU A 32 12.49 -14.01 -7.73
C LEU A 32 13.55 -13.21 -6.95
N GLU A 33 14.82 -13.43 -7.24
CA GLU A 33 15.96 -12.71 -6.63
C GLU A 33 16.58 -11.70 -7.59
N LYS A 34 16.02 -11.59 -8.80
CA LYS A 34 16.59 -10.82 -9.90
C LYS A 34 15.56 -9.85 -10.46
N GLU A 35 16.06 -8.89 -11.22
CA GLU A 35 15.28 -7.95 -11.99
C GLU A 35 14.30 -8.64 -12.95
N ILE A 36 13.19 -7.99 -13.26
CA ILE A 36 12.08 -8.54 -14.04
C ILE A 36 12.50 -9.15 -15.39
N TYR A 37 13.51 -8.59 -16.04
CA TYR A 37 14.03 -9.12 -17.33
C TYR A 37 14.82 -10.42 -17.18
N GLN A 38 15.05 -10.90 -15.96
CA GLN A 38 15.72 -12.17 -15.66
C GLN A 38 14.75 -13.21 -15.06
N PHE A 39 13.45 -13.01 -15.23
CA PHE A 39 12.45 -13.95 -14.71
C PHE A 39 12.63 -15.34 -15.32
N PRO A 40 12.46 -16.40 -14.51
CA PRO A 40 12.55 -17.77 -14.97
C PRO A 40 11.48 -18.06 -16.05
N TYR A 41 11.88 -18.72 -17.14
CA TYR A 41 10.94 -19.10 -18.21
C TYR A 41 9.84 -20.05 -17.72
N ASN A 42 10.09 -20.90 -16.72
CA ASN A 42 9.09 -21.79 -16.14
C ASN A 42 7.89 -21.05 -15.49
N LEU A 43 8.06 -19.79 -15.12
CA LEU A 43 6.93 -18.94 -14.69
C LEU A 43 5.87 -18.82 -15.78
N LEU A 44 6.30 -18.84 -17.06
CA LEU A 44 5.43 -18.68 -18.22
C LEU A 44 4.67 -19.96 -18.59
N ASP A 45 5.12 -21.11 -18.13
CA ASP A 45 4.49 -22.41 -18.36
C ASP A 45 3.43 -22.75 -17.28
N SER A 46 3.18 -21.83 -16.35
CA SER A 46 2.21 -22.04 -15.27
C SER A 46 0.77 -21.76 -15.73
N ASP A 47 -0.19 -22.61 -15.33
CA ASP A 47 -1.63 -22.36 -15.53
C ASP A 47 -2.11 -21.14 -14.74
N LEU A 48 -1.54 -20.92 -13.54
CA LEU A 48 -1.85 -19.82 -12.64
C LEU A 48 -0.67 -19.48 -11.77
N VAL A 49 -0.34 -18.19 -11.70
CA VAL A 49 0.67 -17.66 -10.77
C VAL A 49 0.00 -17.08 -9.55
N PHE A 50 0.31 -17.62 -8.37
CA PHE A 50 -0.01 -16.95 -7.11
C PHE A 50 1.10 -15.95 -6.79
N ASN A 51 0.79 -14.66 -6.90
CA ASN A 51 1.74 -13.59 -6.56
C ASN A 51 1.82 -13.42 -5.04
N ALA A 52 2.89 -13.91 -4.43
CA ALA A 52 3.18 -13.80 -3.00
C ALA A 52 4.23 -12.71 -2.70
N LEU A 53 4.57 -11.87 -3.67
CA LEU A 53 5.51 -10.78 -3.48
C LEU A 53 4.87 -9.63 -2.72
N HIS A 54 5.65 -8.99 -1.84
CA HIS A 54 5.30 -7.78 -1.12
C HIS A 54 6.25 -6.66 -1.50
N GLY A 55 5.69 -5.45 -1.66
CA GLY A 55 6.40 -4.25 -2.05
C GLY A 55 6.97 -4.26 -3.46
N GLY A 56 7.50 -3.14 -3.90
CA GLY A 56 8.20 -3.00 -5.17
C GLY A 56 7.46 -3.61 -6.35
N ASP A 57 8.18 -4.35 -7.20
CA ASP A 57 7.67 -4.94 -8.44
C ASP A 57 6.52 -5.95 -8.23
N GLY A 58 6.37 -6.49 -7.02
CA GLY A 58 5.29 -7.41 -6.67
C GLY A 58 3.93 -6.72 -6.57
N GLU A 59 3.90 -5.46 -6.18
CA GLU A 59 2.68 -4.72 -5.87
C GLU A 59 2.44 -3.49 -6.75
N ASN A 60 3.48 -2.97 -7.44
CA ASN A 60 3.41 -1.75 -8.24
C ASN A 60 2.91 -1.95 -9.69
N GLY A 61 2.47 -3.16 -10.05
CA GLY A 61 1.98 -3.50 -11.38
C GLY A 61 3.04 -4.04 -12.34
N THR A 62 4.31 -4.10 -11.95
CA THR A 62 5.42 -4.52 -12.83
C THR A 62 5.34 -6.01 -13.16
N ILE A 63 5.26 -6.90 -12.15
CA ILE A 63 5.11 -8.34 -12.38
C ILE A 63 3.79 -8.65 -13.09
N GLN A 64 2.71 -7.94 -12.76
CA GLN A 64 1.43 -8.10 -13.39
C GLN A 64 1.50 -7.78 -14.89
N ALA A 65 2.17 -6.67 -15.28
CA ALA A 65 2.38 -6.32 -16.67
C ALA A 65 3.20 -7.37 -17.43
N TYR A 66 4.21 -7.95 -16.77
CA TYR A 66 5.01 -9.03 -17.35
C TYR A 66 4.14 -10.27 -17.62
N LEU A 67 3.32 -10.68 -16.65
CA LEU A 67 2.42 -11.84 -16.79
C LEU A 67 1.31 -11.57 -17.82
N ASP A 68 0.76 -10.36 -17.86
CA ASP A 68 -0.22 -9.94 -18.88
C ASP A 68 0.36 -10.02 -20.30
N LEU A 69 1.60 -9.55 -20.49
CA LEU A 69 2.30 -9.61 -21.77
C LEU A 69 2.48 -11.05 -22.28
N HIS A 70 2.68 -11.99 -21.38
CA HIS A 70 2.86 -13.41 -21.69
C HIS A 70 1.57 -14.23 -21.58
N HIS A 71 0.41 -13.60 -21.36
CA HIS A 71 -0.89 -14.26 -21.23
C HIS A 71 -0.99 -15.30 -20.11
N VAL A 72 -0.21 -15.12 -19.05
CA VAL A 72 -0.23 -15.99 -17.87
C VAL A 72 -1.26 -15.48 -16.86
N ALA A 73 -2.17 -16.33 -16.43
CA ALA A 73 -3.14 -15.98 -15.38
C ALA A 73 -2.45 -15.83 -14.02
N TYR A 74 -2.92 -14.89 -13.21
CA TYR A 74 -2.37 -14.64 -11.88
C TYR A 74 -3.42 -14.16 -10.89
N THR A 75 -3.13 -14.29 -9.60
CA THR A 75 -3.98 -13.78 -8.50
C THR A 75 -3.72 -12.31 -8.24
N GLY A 76 -4.75 -11.58 -7.74
CA GLY A 76 -4.66 -10.17 -7.41
C GLY A 76 -5.12 -9.26 -8.54
N SER A 77 -4.95 -7.96 -8.33
CA SER A 77 -5.33 -6.91 -9.27
C SER A 77 -4.39 -6.87 -10.48
N ASP A 78 -4.87 -6.32 -11.60
CA ASP A 78 -4.06 -6.17 -12.80
C ASP A 78 -2.98 -5.09 -12.67
N SER A 79 -2.13 -4.98 -13.67
CA SER A 79 -1.01 -4.05 -13.71
C SER A 79 -1.45 -2.60 -13.50
N LYS A 80 -2.53 -2.18 -14.16
CA LYS A 80 -3.04 -0.80 -14.05
C LYS A 80 -3.55 -0.51 -12.63
N SER A 81 -4.40 -1.37 -12.10
CA SER A 81 -5.00 -1.19 -10.79
C SER A 81 -3.96 -1.27 -9.67
N SER A 82 -3.00 -2.19 -9.77
CA SER A 82 -1.88 -2.31 -8.84
C SER A 82 -1.01 -1.05 -8.83
N LYS A 83 -0.68 -0.50 -10.01
CA LYS A 83 0.08 0.74 -10.12
C LYS A 83 -0.64 1.93 -9.49
N ILE A 84 -1.95 2.06 -9.73
CA ILE A 84 -2.77 3.12 -9.16
C ILE A 84 -2.84 2.97 -7.63
N ALA A 85 -3.08 1.75 -7.12
CA ALA A 85 -3.20 1.50 -5.69
C ALA A 85 -1.90 1.75 -4.93
N MET A 86 -0.75 1.46 -5.55
CA MET A 86 0.58 1.72 -4.96
C MET A 86 0.90 3.22 -4.92
N ASP A 87 0.48 3.99 -5.91
CA ASP A 87 0.70 5.43 -5.99
C ASP A 87 -0.34 6.18 -5.14
N LYS A 88 0.10 6.68 -3.97
CA LYS A 88 -0.77 7.38 -3.02
C LYS A 88 -1.40 8.64 -3.60
N ASN A 89 -0.68 9.37 -4.46
CA ASN A 89 -1.22 10.55 -5.11
C ASN A 89 -2.36 10.19 -6.07
N LEU A 90 -2.16 9.18 -6.92
CA LEU A 90 -3.20 8.72 -7.84
C LEU A 90 -4.39 8.11 -7.09
N SER A 91 -4.14 7.30 -6.07
CA SER A 91 -5.19 6.73 -5.23
C SER A 91 -6.05 7.82 -4.59
N LYS A 92 -5.43 8.85 -4.01
CA LYS A 92 -6.14 9.98 -3.38
C LYS A 92 -6.97 10.78 -4.37
N LEU A 93 -6.45 11.02 -5.59
CA LEU A 93 -7.21 11.68 -6.66
C LEU A 93 -8.46 10.88 -7.06
N ILE A 94 -8.34 9.55 -7.15
CA ILE A 94 -9.47 8.67 -7.43
C ILE A 94 -10.47 8.67 -6.28
N VAL A 95 -10.00 8.55 -5.03
CA VAL A 95 -10.84 8.61 -3.83
C VAL A 95 -11.66 9.90 -3.79
N GLN A 96 -11.04 11.05 -4.08
CA GLN A 96 -11.74 12.34 -4.19
C GLN A 96 -12.77 12.37 -5.33
N SER A 97 -12.45 11.76 -6.49
CA SER A 97 -13.36 11.75 -7.65
C SER A 97 -14.66 10.99 -7.41
N VAL A 98 -14.71 10.22 -6.34
CA VAL A 98 -15.91 9.50 -5.90
C VAL A 98 -16.42 10.00 -4.54
N ASP A 99 -16.15 11.23 -4.18
CA ASP A 99 -16.63 11.92 -2.98
C ASP A 99 -16.36 11.16 -1.67
N ILE A 100 -15.22 10.46 -1.60
CA ILE A 100 -14.74 9.86 -0.36
C ILE A 100 -13.67 10.75 0.23
N LEU A 101 -13.77 11.01 1.53
CA LEU A 101 -12.83 11.87 2.23
C LEU A 101 -11.43 11.24 2.29
N THR A 102 -10.43 12.07 2.10
CA THR A 102 -9.02 11.73 2.27
C THR A 102 -8.29 12.96 2.82
N PRO A 103 -7.25 12.81 3.65
CA PRO A 103 -6.50 13.94 4.16
C PRO A 103 -6.03 14.86 3.02
N LYS A 104 -5.99 16.18 3.24
CA LYS A 104 -5.45 17.12 2.26
C LYS A 104 -3.98 16.84 2.03
N TRP A 105 -3.48 17.06 0.83
CA TRP A 105 -2.07 16.82 0.51
C TRP A 105 -1.57 17.74 -0.59
N ILE A 106 -0.27 17.82 -0.68
CA ILE A 106 0.46 18.32 -1.84
C ILE A 106 1.45 17.27 -2.31
N LEU A 107 1.73 17.24 -3.61
CA LEU A 107 2.75 16.40 -4.22
C LEU A 107 3.97 17.24 -4.57
N ILE A 108 5.13 16.82 -4.11
CA ILE A 108 6.43 17.36 -4.52
C ILE A 108 7.06 16.35 -5.49
N LYS A 109 7.49 16.84 -6.64
CA LYS A 109 8.30 16.07 -7.60
C LYS A 109 9.73 16.56 -7.55
N ILE A 110 10.63 15.63 -7.35
CA ILE A 110 12.07 15.88 -7.34
C ILE A 110 12.60 15.56 -8.71
N ASP A 111 13.26 16.54 -9.32
CA ASP A 111 13.99 16.28 -10.55
C ASP A 111 15.25 15.46 -10.23
N PRO A 112 15.40 14.24 -10.77
CA PRO A 112 16.53 13.37 -10.47
C PRO A 112 17.89 13.95 -10.91
N TYR A 113 17.90 14.94 -11.80
CA TYR A 113 19.12 15.56 -12.33
C TYR A 113 19.51 16.85 -11.59
N THR A 114 18.52 17.62 -11.13
CA THR A 114 18.78 18.94 -10.49
C THR A 114 18.53 18.93 -8.98
N GLY A 115 17.97 17.83 -8.47
CA GLY A 115 17.65 17.69 -7.04
C GLY A 115 16.44 18.48 -6.59
N ILE A 116 16.28 18.62 -5.28
CA ILE A 116 15.17 19.34 -4.67
C ILE A 116 15.44 20.83 -4.70
N LYS A 117 14.62 21.59 -5.39
CA LYS A 117 14.51 23.04 -5.18
C LYS A 117 13.34 23.28 -4.22
N LEU A 118 13.62 23.24 -2.93
CA LEU A 118 12.62 23.44 -1.85
C LEU A 118 11.87 24.77 -1.98
N GLU A 119 12.48 25.77 -2.58
CA GLU A 119 11.89 27.09 -2.86
C GLU A 119 10.73 27.07 -3.88
N ASN A 120 10.55 25.96 -4.62
CA ASN A 120 9.57 25.83 -5.70
C ASN A 120 8.29 25.05 -5.31
N TYR A 121 8.18 24.54 -4.08
CA TYR A 121 6.94 23.89 -3.68
C TYR A 121 5.99 24.86 -2.97
N LYS A 122 4.70 24.70 -3.24
CA LYS A 122 3.68 25.49 -2.55
C LYS A 122 3.60 25.04 -1.10
N THR A 123 3.64 26.00 -0.18
CA THR A 123 3.38 25.73 1.24
C THR A 123 2.01 25.07 1.41
N PRO A 124 1.89 23.98 2.18
CA PRO A 124 0.60 23.36 2.45
C PRO A 124 -0.42 24.37 3.03
N GLN A 125 -1.67 24.28 2.57
CA GLN A 125 -2.77 25.14 3.03
C GLN A 125 -3.55 24.51 4.19
N PHE A 126 -2.89 23.68 5.00
CA PHE A 126 -3.42 23.02 6.19
C PHE A 126 -2.41 23.13 7.34
N PRO A 127 -2.87 23.04 8.61
CA PRO A 127 -1.99 23.24 9.77
C PRO A 127 -1.05 22.05 10.02
N PHE A 128 0.02 22.28 10.77
CA PHE A 128 0.84 21.22 11.38
C PHE A 128 0.02 20.42 12.41
N PRO A 129 0.38 19.15 12.67
CA PRO A 129 1.52 18.43 12.08
C PRO A 129 1.23 17.91 10.67
N TYR A 130 2.30 17.63 9.91
CA TYR A 130 2.24 17.00 8.58
C TYR A 130 2.78 15.58 8.63
N VAL A 131 2.27 14.75 7.71
CA VAL A 131 2.90 13.47 7.36
C VAL A 131 3.64 13.67 6.04
N VAL A 132 4.96 13.51 6.06
CA VAL A 132 5.81 13.53 4.87
C VAL A 132 6.19 12.10 4.53
N LYS A 133 5.91 11.65 3.30
CA LYS A 133 6.14 10.25 2.90
C LYS A 133 6.34 10.11 1.39
N PRO A 134 7.04 9.06 0.92
CA PRO A 134 7.10 8.71 -0.50
C PRO A 134 5.72 8.38 -1.06
N SER A 135 5.43 8.78 -2.31
CA SER A 135 4.15 8.46 -2.96
C SER A 135 4.02 6.97 -3.28
N ASN A 136 5.11 6.33 -3.67
CA ASN A 136 5.11 5.02 -4.32
C ASN A 136 5.71 3.88 -3.46
N GLU A 137 5.91 4.12 -2.15
CA GLU A 137 6.47 3.13 -1.23
C GLU A 137 5.46 2.66 -0.20
N GLY A 138 5.62 1.39 0.22
CA GLY A 138 4.84 0.77 1.28
C GLY A 138 5.50 0.83 2.66
N SER A 139 4.92 0.11 3.62
CA SER A 139 5.50 -0.25 4.93
C SER A 139 6.13 0.87 5.75
N THR A 140 5.65 2.12 5.58
CA THR A 140 6.08 3.28 6.38
C THR A 140 7.54 3.72 6.12
N TYR A 141 8.20 3.19 5.07
CA TYR A 141 9.53 3.65 4.68
C TYR A 141 9.52 5.11 4.24
N GLY A 142 10.51 5.88 4.69
CA GLY A 142 10.65 7.30 4.36
C GLY A 142 9.57 8.21 4.96
N LEU A 143 8.74 7.72 5.91
CA LEU A 143 7.69 8.51 6.53
C LEU A 143 8.21 9.28 7.74
N SER A 144 7.80 10.54 7.86
CA SER A 144 8.06 11.41 9.02
C SER A 144 6.80 12.17 9.40
N ILE A 145 6.59 12.38 10.71
CA ILE A 145 5.61 13.35 11.23
C ILE A 145 6.39 14.63 11.54
N VAL A 146 5.93 15.73 10.97
CA VAL A 146 6.59 17.05 11.03
C VAL A 146 5.70 18.01 11.80
N HIS A 147 6.23 18.58 12.88
CA HIS A 147 5.48 19.45 13.78
C HIS A 147 5.67 20.96 13.52
N ASN A 148 6.70 21.31 12.77
CA ASN A 148 7.01 22.70 12.42
C ASN A 148 7.82 22.79 11.12
N GLU A 149 7.91 24.00 10.58
CA GLU A 149 8.54 24.26 9.28
C GLU A 149 10.04 23.89 9.25
N SER A 150 10.75 24.02 10.35
CA SER A 150 12.20 23.72 10.38
C SER A 150 12.53 22.24 10.21
N GLU A 151 11.58 21.33 10.45
CA GLU A 151 11.72 19.88 10.28
C GLU A 151 11.48 19.43 8.82
N LEU A 152 10.77 20.24 8.02
CA LEU A 152 10.36 19.88 6.66
C LEU A 152 11.51 19.50 5.73
N PRO A 153 12.63 20.25 5.66
CA PRO A 153 13.71 19.90 4.75
C PRO A 153 14.32 18.52 5.03
N ALA A 154 14.49 18.17 6.30
CA ALA A 154 15.02 16.87 6.70
C ALA A 154 14.03 15.74 6.38
N ALA A 155 12.73 15.93 6.63
CA ALA A 155 11.68 14.97 6.33
C ALA A 155 11.53 14.72 4.82
N ILE A 156 11.58 15.78 4.00
CA ILE A 156 11.56 15.67 2.54
C ILE A 156 12.83 14.94 2.06
N GLY A 157 14.00 15.28 2.58
CA GLY A 157 15.26 14.60 2.25
C GLY A 157 15.19 13.11 2.55
N PHE A 158 14.65 12.72 3.72
CA PHE A 158 14.47 11.31 4.09
C PHE A 158 13.48 10.57 3.18
N ALA A 159 12.34 11.19 2.83
CA ALA A 159 11.40 10.59 1.89
C ALA A 159 12.01 10.46 0.47
N ALA A 160 12.90 11.39 0.08
CA ALA A 160 13.57 11.41 -1.21
C ALA A 160 14.56 10.25 -1.42
N GLU A 161 15.02 9.61 -0.34
CA GLU A 161 15.85 8.40 -0.44
C GLU A 161 15.08 7.22 -1.07
N TYR A 162 13.74 7.27 -1.04
CA TYR A 162 12.86 6.17 -1.47
C TYR A 162 12.05 6.49 -2.72
N SER A 163 11.76 7.75 -3.03
CA SER A 163 10.98 8.14 -4.20
C SER A 163 11.25 9.57 -4.64
N ASN A 164 11.19 9.81 -5.96
CA ASN A 164 11.22 11.16 -6.52
C ASN A 164 9.86 11.89 -6.41
N GLU A 165 8.82 11.22 -5.91
CA GLU A 165 7.50 11.78 -5.67
C GLU A 165 7.17 11.67 -4.19
N ILE A 166 7.00 12.83 -3.53
CA ILE A 166 6.82 12.93 -2.09
C ILE A 166 5.48 13.60 -1.80
N LEU A 167 4.69 13.00 -0.92
CA LEU A 167 3.50 13.62 -0.37
C LEU A 167 3.84 14.35 0.93
N ILE A 168 3.33 15.57 1.04
CA ILE A 168 3.11 16.22 2.34
C ILE A 168 1.61 16.22 2.57
N GLU A 169 1.17 15.58 3.64
CA GLU A 169 -0.22 15.28 3.91
C GLU A 169 -0.61 15.81 5.30
N GLU A 170 -1.84 16.25 5.44
CA GLU A 170 -2.44 16.62 6.72
C GLU A 170 -2.41 15.40 7.67
N TYR A 171 -1.86 15.59 8.87
CA TYR A 171 -1.91 14.56 9.89
C TYR A 171 -3.29 14.54 10.55
N ILE A 172 -3.98 13.43 10.44
CA ILE A 172 -5.28 13.24 11.07
C ILE A 172 -5.09 12.24 12.24
N PRO A 173 -5.26 12.68 13.49
CA PRO A 173 -5.17 11.77 14.64
C PRO A 173 -6.39 10.87 14.74
N GLY A 174 -6.23 9.66 15.30
CA GLY A 174 -7.36 8.76 15.61
C GLY A 174 -7.06 7.29 15.38
N ARG A 175 -8.13 6.50 15.15
CA ARG A 175 -8.07 5.05 15.05
C ARG A 175 -7.59 4.62 13.66
N GLU A 176 -6.76 3.60 13.59
CA GLU A 176 -6.40 2.96 12.33
C GLU A 176 -7.33 1.76 12.07
N LEU A 177 -8.02 1.78 10.95
CA LEU A 177 -8.92 0.71 10.53
C LEU A 177 -8.46 0.14 9.20
N THR A 178 -8.71 -1.16 9.01
CA THR A 178 -8.46 -1.80 7.72
C THR A 178 -9.61 -2.72 7.33
N VAL A 179 -9.91 -2.75 6.05
CA VAL A 179 -10.99 -3.56 5.47
C VAL A 179 -10.42 -4.46 4.39
N GLY A 180 -10.46 -5.76 4.62
CA GLY A 180 -10.20 -6.74 3.58
C GLY A 180 -11.38 -6.83 2.62
N ILE A 181 -11.10 -6.98 1.33
CA ILE A 181 -12.09 -7.21 0.28
C ILE A 181 -11.75 -8.52 -0.40
N LEU A 182 -12.73 -9.40 -0.55
CA LEU A 182 -12.60 -10.67 -1.25
C LEU A 182 -13.70 -10.79 -2.31
N GLY A 183 -13.30 -10.79 -3.58
CA GLY A 183 -14.22 -10.70 -4.68
C GLY A 183 -14.99 -9.37 -4.66
N ASN A 184 -16.29 -9.43 -4.42
CA ASN A 184 -17.18 -8.27 -4.36
C ASN A 184 -17.77 -8.01 -2.96
N ARG A 185 -17.15 -8.54 -1.91
CA ARG A 185 -17.61 -8.37 -0.52
C ARG A 185 -16.48 -7.92 0.39
N THR A 186 -16.82 -7.09 1.37
CA THR A 186 -15.93 -6.72 2.47
C THR A 186 -15.90 -7.84 3.52
N LEU A 187 -14.74 -7.99 4.14
CA LEU A 187 -14.55 -8.78 5.35
C LEU A 187 -14.79 -7.89 6.58
N PRO A 188 -14.89 -8.47 7.78
CA PRO A 188 -15.02 -7.67 9.00
C PRO A 188 -13.94 -6.61 9.11
N ILE A 189 -14.33 -5.41 9.52
CA ILE A 189 -13.39 -4.30 9.73
C ILE A 189 -12.47 -4.64 10.90
N ILE A 190 -11.21 -4.35 10.77
CA ILE A 190 -10.19 -4.58 11.78
C ILE A 190 -9.69 -3.23 12.30
N GLU A 191 -9.68 -3.04 13.60
CA GLU A 191 -8.94 -1.95 14.22
C GLU A 191 -7.53 -2.39 14.58
N ILE A 192 -6.55 -1.57 14.18
CA ILE A 192 -5.13 -1.78 14.46
C ILE A 192 -4.73 -0.82 15.57
N LYS A 193 -4.28 -1.37 16.70
CA LYS A 193 -3.73 -0.60 17.82
C LYS A 193 -2.23 -0.85 17.91
N PRO A 194 -1.39 0.02 17.34
CA PRO A 194 0.05 -0.12 17.45
C PRO A 194 0.51 0.18 18.88
N SER A 195 1.64 -0.37 19.27
CA SER A 195 2.29 -0.09 20.57
C SER A 195 3.02 1.27 20.55
N HIS A 196 3.34 1.78 19.37
CA HIS A 196 3.94 3.10 19.15
C HIS A 196 2.87 4.10 18.72
N ASN A 197 3.22 5.38 18.71
CA ASN A 197 2.34 6.44 18.21
C ASN A 197 2.13 6.35 16.67
N LEU A 198 2.92 5.55 15.97
CA LEU A 198 2.85 5.33 14.55
C LEU A 198 2.85 3.82 14.26
N PHE A 199 2.01 3.37 13.33
CA PHE A 199 2.03 1.99 12.83
C PHE A 199 3.19 1.80 11.85
N ASP A 200 4.41 1.79 12.41
CA ASP A 200 5.68 1.65 11.68
C ASP A 200 5.99 0.18 11.32
N PHE A 201 7.15 -0.04 10.68
CA PHE A 201 7.60 -1.36 10.28
C PHE A 201 7.73 -2.33 11.46
N GLU A 202 8.21 -1.86 12.61
CA GLU A 202 8.36 -2.68 13.81
C GLU A 202 6.99 -3.13 14.33
N CYS A 203 6.02 -2.21 14.40
CA CYS A 203 4.63 -2.52 14.78
C CYS A 203 3.93 -3.48 13.81
N LYS A 204 4.30 -3.45 12.53
CA LYS A 204 3.70 -4.33 11.48
C LYS A 204 4.20 -5.76 11.57
N TYR A 205 5.48 -5.97 11.83
CA TYR A 205 6.13 -7.27 11.62
C TYR A 205 6.72 -7.90 12.89
N THR A 206 6.73 -7.19 14.01
CA THR A 206 7.19 -7.74 15.29
C THR A 206 6.00 -8.24 16.12
N LYS A 207 6.04 -9.53 16.48
CA LYS A 207 4.96 -10.16 17.26
C LYS A 207 4.73 -9.42 18.59
N GLY A 208 3.49 -9.02 18.83
CA GLY A 208 3.08 -8.36 20.06
C GLY A 208 3.18 -6.83 20.04
N MET A 209 3.73 -6.24 18.97
CA MET A 209 3.83 -4.78 18.80
C MET A 209 2.55 -4.14 18.26
N SER A 210 1.56 -4.94 17.90
CA SER A 210 0.24 -4.45 17.50
C SER A 210 -0.86 -5.37 18.01
N LYS A 211 -1.98 -4.78 18.43
CA LYS A 211 -3.21 -5.49 18.79
C LYS A 211 -4.24 -5.31 17.69
N TYR A 212 -4.82 -6.39 17.23
CA TYR A 212 -5.89 -6.40 16.23
C TYR A 212 -7.22 -6.71 16.91
N ILE A 213 -8.23 -5.85 16.69
CA ILE A 213 -9.59 -6.04 17.19
C ILE A 213 -10.46 -6.39 15.99
N VAL A 214 -11.04 -7.60 16.01
CA VAL A 214 -11.83 -8.17 14.90
C VAL A 214 -13.13 -8.76 15.45
N PRO A 215 -14.30 -8.26 15.04
CA PRO A 215 -14.53 -7.01 14.32
C PRO A 215 -14.16 -5.77 15.17
N ALA A 216 -13.85 -4.65 14.51
CA ALA A 216 -13.65 -3.37 15.18
C ALA A 216 -14.94 -2.94 15.89
N GLU A 217 -14.82 -2.35 17.07
CA GLU A 217 -15.96 -1.82 17.85
C GLU A 217 -16.42 -0.49 17.22
N LEU A 218 -17.39 -0.57 16.31
CA LEU A 218 -17.96 0.54 15.54
C LEU A 218 -19.48 0.47 15.56
N SER A 219 -20.15 1.61 15.34
CA SER A 219 -21.60 1.61 15.11
C SER A 219 -21.95 0.93 13.79
N ASP A 220 -23.16 0.39 13.66
CA ASP A 220 -23.63 -0.25 12.42
C ASP A 220 -23.58 0.73 11.23
N GLU A 221 -23.84 2.00 11.47
CA GLU A 221 -23.76 3.06 10.46
C GLU A 221 -22.33 3.23 9.93
N MET A 222 -21.33 3.25 10.84
CA MET A 222 -19.91 3.34 10.45
C MET A 222 -19.44 2.09 9.72
N VAL A 223 -19.83 0.90 10.19
CA VAL A 223 -19.52 -0.37 9.51
C VAL A 223 -20.07 -0.35 8.09
N TRP A 224 -21.33 0.05 7.91
CA TRP A 224 -21.95 0.16 6.59
C TRP A 224 -21.22 1.17 5.70
N LYS A 225 -20.96 2.37 6.22
CA LYS A 225 -20.30 3.44 5.46
C LYS A 225 -18.89 3.04 5.00
N ILE A 226 -18.04 2.57 5.93
CA ILE A 226 -16.66 2.16 5.62
C ILE A 226 -16.66 1.00 4.62
N SER A 227 -17.52 0.01 4.81
CA SER A 227 -17.63 -1.13 3.90
C SER A 227 -18.06 -0.71 2.50
N LYS A 228 -19.03 0.19 2.38
CA LYS A 228 -19.49 0.76 1.11
C LYS A 228 -18.39 1.55 0.42
N ASP A 229 -17.67 2.41 1.16
CA ASP A 229 -16.60 3.23 0.63
C ASP A 229 -15.41 2.37 0.17
N ALA A 230 -15.05 1.33 0.94
CA ALA A 230 -14.03 0.36 0.55
C ALA A 230 -14.35 -0.34 -0.79
N LEU A 231 -15.58 -0.83 -0.96
CA LEU A 231 -16.02 -1.44 -2.22
C LEU A 231 -16.07 -0.42 -3.36
N ARG A 232 -16.47 0.81 -3.09
CA ARG A 232 -16.50 1.88 -4.09
C ARG A 232 -15.10 2.20 -4.60
N ILE A 233 -14.12 2.35 -3.70
CA ILE A 233 -12.71 2.57 -4.06
C ILE A 233 -12.19 1.38 -4.87
N TYR A 234 -12.38 0.16 -4.37
CA TYR A 234 -11.97 -1.09 -5.02
C TYR A 234 -12.46 -1.17 -6.47
N ASN A 235 -13.75 -0.90 -6.69
CA ASN A 235 -14.36 -0.95 -8.02
C ASN A 235 -13.88 0.21 -8.91
N THR A 236 -13.69 1.41 -8.36
CA THR A 236 -13.27 2.58 -9.13
C THR A 236 -11.83 2.45 -9.61
N ILE A 237 -10.93 1.91 -8.79
CA ILE A 237 -9.56 1.60 -9.17
C ILE A 237 -9.54 0.45 -10.19
N GLY A 238 -10.54 -0.43 -10.16
CA GLY A 238 -10.61 -1.62 -11.00
C GLY A 238 -9.88 -2.82 -10.38
N CYS A 239 -9.75 -2.86 -9.06
CA CYS A 239 -9.17 -3.99 -8.36
C CYS A 239 -9.97 -5.27 -8.60
N ARG A 240 -9.32 -6.44 -8.49
CA ARG A 240 -9.94 -7.75 -8.66
C ARG A 240 -9.39 -8.76 -7.68
N HIS A 241 -10.14 -9.83 -7.47
CA HIS A 241 -9.88 -10.95 -6.58
C HIS A 241 -9.86 -10.57 -5.11
N TYR A 242 -8.90 -9.80 -4.66
CA TYR A 242 -8.77 -9.32 -3.28
C TYR A 242 -8.02 -7.99 -3.22
N ALA A 243 -8.30 -7.23 -2.18
CA ALA A 243 -7.56 -6.03 -1.82
C ALA A 243 -7.73 -5.73 -0.32
N ARG A 244 -6.98 -4.74 0.14
CA ARG A 244 -7.15 -4.16 1.46
C ARG A 244 -7.26 -2.63 1.31
N ALA A 245 -8.24 -2.05 1.97
CA ALA A 245 -8.40 -0.61 2.08
C ALA A 245 -8.13 -0.18 3.52
N ASP A 246 -7.21 0.76 3.69
CA ASP A 246 -6.85 1.31 4.99
C ASP A 246 -7.57 2.65 5.18
N PHE A 247 -8.23 2.81 6.32
CA PHE A 247 -8.97 4.00 6.70
C PHE A 247 -8.32 4.63 7.92
N GLY A 248 -8.10 5.93 7.84
CA GLY A 248 -7.66 6.75 8.97
C GLY A 248 -8.79 7.03 9.97
N PRO A 249 -8.59 8.01 10.83
CA PRO A 249 -9.49 8.31 11.94
C PRO A 249 -10.93 8.52 11.52
N THR A 250 -11.82 7.88 12.27
CA THR A 250 -13.25 7.81 11.98
C THR A 250 -14.07 8.99 12.53
N GLU A 251 -13.43 9.96 13.17
CA GLU A 251 -14.14 11.11 13.78
C GLU A 251 -14.62 12.14 12.74
N PHE A 252 -14.18 12.01 11.48
CA PHE A 252 -14.54 12.91 10.36
C PHE A 252 -15.26 12.20 9.21
N ILE A 253 -15.76 11.00 9.46
CA ILE A 253 -16.54 10.25 8.46
C ILE A 253 -18.04 10.48 8.69
#